data_f5d52ad7eb927201afeb1e39a2ec878a
#
_entry.id   f5d52ad7eb927201afeb1e39a2ec878a
#
_cell.length_a   1.000
_cell.length_b   1.000
_cell.length_c   1.000
_cell.angle_alpha   90.00
_cell.angle_beta   90.00
_cell.angle_gamma   90.00
#
_symmetry.space_group_name_H-M   'P 1'
#
loop_
_entity.id
_entity.type
_entity.pdbx_description
1 polymer ?
#
loop_
_entity_poly.entity_id
_entity_poly.type
_entity_poly.pdbx_seq_one_letter_code
_entity_poly.pdbx_strand_id
1 'polypeptide(L)'
;TSSITTTGAVSPRARAADRPGVTKGKQWVSTEKFDLLDMPGVLWKKFDSKTIASNLAFIGSIKDDILDVEELAMNLLDEVRRNYPDLVAQRYKLDAETLALPPYELLEAIGRKRGLLVRGGEVNTERCAIMLVDEFRACKWGRISLERPPQRDDLADFAEEDDE
;
A
#
# COMPACT_ATOMS: atom_id res chain seq x y z
N THR A 1 -15.51 1.73 -57.12
CA THR A 1 -14.97 2.46 -55.97
C THR A 1 -15.65 1.96 -54.72
N SER A 2 -14.99 0.95 -54.09
CA SER A 2 -15.44 0.38 -52.81
C SER A 2 -14.78 1.14 -51.70
N SER A 3 -15.58 1.84 -50.91
CA SER A 3 -15.13 2.47 -49.64
C SER A 3 -15.09 1.41 -48.55
N ILE A 4 -13.92 1.06 -48.10
CA ILE A 4 -13.71 0.24 -46.92
C ILE A 4 -13.80 1.17 -45.71
N THR A 5 -14.91 1.09 -45.01
CA THR A 5 -15.08 1.77 -43.72
C THR A 5 -14.36 0.92 -42.65
N THR A 6 -13.14 1.31 -42.30
CA THR A 6 -12.42 0.71 -41.18
C THR A 6 -13.09 1.19 -39.89
N THR A 7 -13.98 0.39 -39.36
CA THR A 7 -14.50 0.59 -38.00
C THR A 7 -13.38 0.25 -37.04
N GLY A 8 -12.69 1.26 -36.52
CA GLY A 8 -11.68 1.09 -35.50
C GLY A 8 -12.31 0.51 -34.22
N ALA A 9 -12.12 -0.77 -34.01
CA ALA A 9 -12.44 -1.40 -32.73
C ALA A 9 -11.56 -0.78 -31.65
N VAL A 10 -12.15 0.03 -30.78
CA VAL A 10 -11.49 0.54 -29.59
C VAL A 10 -11.26 -0.66 -28.66
N SER A 11 -10.03 -1.15 -28.63
CA SER A 11 -9.63 -2.19 -27.69
C SER A 11 -9.99 -1.77 -26.26
N PRO A 12 -10.65 -2.62 -25.46
CA PRO A 12 -10.97 -2.30 -24.08
C PRO A 12 -9.66 -2.06 -23.33
N ARG A 13 -9.49 -0.86 -22.79
CA ARG A 13 -8.36 -0.53 -21.93
C ARG A 13 -8.61 -1.14 -20.56
N ALA A 14 -7.59 -1.81 -20.00
CA ALA A 14 -7.62 -2.23 -18.61
C ALA A 14 -7.92 -1.02 -17.70
N ARG A 15 -8.89 -1.17 -16.80
CA ARG A 15 -9.26 -0.11 -15.86
C ARG A 15 -8.44 -0.28 -14.59
N ALA A 16 -7.62 0.70 -14.30
CA ALA A 16 -7.01 0.84 -12.98
C ALA A 16 -7.93 1.69 -12.10
N ALA A 17 -8.16 1.25 -10.87
CA ALA A 17 -8.87 2.04 -9.87
C ALA A 17 -8.25 1.77 -8.50
N ASP A 18 -8.37 2.76 -7.63
CA ASP A 18 -7.84 2.73 -6.25
C ASP A 18 -8.76 1.92 -5.32
N ARG A 19 -9.11 0.71 -5.75
CA ARG A 19 -9.98 -0.22 -4.99
C ARG A 19 -9.62 -1.67 -5.33
N PRO A 20 -9.54 -2.56 -4.34
CA PRO A 20 -9.35 -3.99 -4.58
C PRO A 20 -10.55 -4.60 -5.31
N GLY A 21 -10.30 -5.56 -6.21
CA GLY A 21 -11.34 -6.31 -6.92
C GLY A 21 -12.00 -5.58 -8.08
N VAL A 22 -11.30 -4.66 -8.74
CA VAL A 22 -11.80 -3.91 -9.93
C VAL A 22 -11.98 -4.83 -11.13
N THR A 23 -11.03 -5.73 -11.37
CA THR A 23 -11.09 -6.71 -12.45
C THR A 23 -11.96 -7.90 -12.05
N LYS A 24 -13.15 -8.01 -12.65
CA LYS A 24 -14.13 -9.08 -12.32
C LYS A 24 -13.94 -10.36 -13.15
N GLY A 25 -13.23 -10.31 -14.25
CA GLY A 25 -13.02 -11.43 -15.16
C GLY A 25 -11.75 -11.26 -15.97
N LYS A 26 -11.29 -12.35 -16.57
CA LYS A 26 -10.14 -12.32 -17.49
C LYS A 26 -10.47 -11.43 -18.69
N GLN A 27 -9.57 -10.52 -19.03
CA GLN A 27 -9.71 -9.68 -20.23
C GLN A 27 -8.37 -9.58 -20.97
N TRP A 28 -8.45 -9.58 -22.29
CA TRP A 28 -7.28 -9.34 -23.13
C TRP A 28 -7.21 -7.86 -23.50
N VAL A 29 -6.04 -7.29 -23.37
CA VAL A 29 -5.74 -5.92 -23.78
C VAL A 29 -4.62 -5.99 -24.81
N SER A 30 -4.98 -5.73 -26.07
CA SER A 30 -4.00 -5.71 -27.15
C SER A 30 -3.33 -4.37 -27.25
N THR A 31 -2.02 -4.38 -27.38
CA THR A 31 -1.18 -3.22 -27.70
C THR A 31 -0.53 -3.43 -29.06
N GLU A 32 0.14 -2.42 -29.59
CA GLU A 32 0.84 -2.55 -30.86
C GLU A 32 1.99 -3.57 -30.85
N LYS A 33 2.51 -3.93 -29.65
CA LYS A 33 3.70 -4.76 -29.47
C LYS A 33 3.43 -6.11 -28.84
N PHE A 34 2.36 -6.23 -28.05
CA PHE A 34 2.02 -7.46 -27.30
C PHE A 34 0.57 -7.47 -26.86
N ASP A 35 0.06 -8.66 -26.60
CA ASP A 35 -1.22 -8.90 -25.97
C ASP A 35 -1.03 -9.16 -24.50
N LEU A 36 -1.72 -8.40 -23.65
CA LEU A 36 -1.71 -8.52 -22.20
C LEU A 36 -2.99 -9.21 -21.74
N LEU A 37 -2.85 -10.30 -20.99
CA LEU A 37 -3.96 -10.92 -20.28
C LEU A 37 -4.07 -10.31 -18.88
N ASP A 38 -5.09 -9.49 -18.66
CA ASP A 38 -5.45 -9.00 -17.34
C ASP A 38 -6.36 -10.02 -16.65
N MET A 39 -5.92 -10.49 -15.50
CA MET A 39 -6.67 -11.44 -14.68
C MET A 39 -7.06 -10.79 -13.36
N PRO A 40 -8.23 -11.17 -12.80
CA PRO A 40 -8.59 -10.73 -11.46
C PRO A 40 -7.49 -11.08 -10.45
N GLY A 41 -7.12 -10.13 -9.61
CA GLY A 41 -6.23 -10.39 -8.48
C GLY A 41 -6.87 -11.41 -7.55
N VAL A 42 -6.12 -12.45 -7.22
CA VAL A 42 -6.55 -13.46 -6.26
C VAL A 42 -5.70 -13.31 -5.01
N LEU A 43 -6.33 -12.88 -3.91
CA LEU A 43 -5.71 -12.94 -2.60
C LEU A 43 -5.93 -14.33 -2.00
N TRP A 44 -4.91 -14.88 -1.40
CA TRP A 44 -5.05 -16.13 -0.65
C TRP A 44 -5.96 -15.93 0.56
N LYS A 45 -6.75 -16.97 0.87
CA LYS A 45 -7.70 -16.92 1.99
C LYS A 45 -7.01 -16.85 3.36
N LYS A 46 -5.75 -17.25 3.42
CA LYS A 46 -4.94 -17.26 4.62
C LYS A 46 -3.51 -16.88 4.26
N PHE A 47 -2.93 -15.97 5.02
CA PHE A 47 -1.52 -15.58 4.88
C PHE A 47 -0.71 -16.33 5.93
N ASP A 48 0.39 -16.94 5.52
CA ASP A 48 1.29 -17.67 6.42
C ASP A 48 2.15 -16.70 7.27
N SER A 49 2.34 -15.49 6.78
CA SER A 49 3.11 -14.44 7.46
C SER A 49 2.24 -13.22 7.78
N LYS A 50 2.31 -12.76 9.04
CA LYS A 50 1.70 -11.50 9.47
C LYS A 50 2.28 -10.30 8.72
N THR A 51 3.58 -10.33 8.41
CA THR A 51 4.27 -9.27 7.67
C THR A 51 3.69 -9.12 6.25
N ILE A 52 3.48 -10.23 5.54
CA ILE A 52 2.88 -10.21 4.21
C ILE A 52 1.45 -9.65 4.28
N ALA A 53 0.65 -10.09 5.25
CA ALA A 53 -0.70 -9.58 5.44
C ALA A 53 -0.71 -8.07 5.71
N SER A 54 0.19 -7.56 6.57
CA SER A 54 0.33 -6.14 6.85
C SER A 54 0.76 -5.36 5.61
N ASN A 55 1.74 -5.83 4.86
CA ASN A 55 2.21 -5.17 3.64
C ASN A 55 1.09 -5.05 2.59
N LEU A 56 0.30 -6.10 2.41
CA LEU A 56 -0.86 -6.10 1.51
C LEU A 56 -1.96 -5.14 1.98
N ALA A 57 -2.16 -5.01 3.29
CA ALA A 57 -3.07 -4.03 3.87
C ALA A 57 -2.57 -2.60 3.66
N PHE A 58 -1.28 -2.34 3.88
CA PHE A 58 -0.69 -1.01 3.67
C PHE A 58 -0.87 -0.51 2.25
N ILE A 59 -0.67 -1.35 1.24
CA ILE A 59 -0.83 -0.97 -0.17
C ILE A 59 -2.28 -1.02 -0.68
N GLY A 60 -3.26 -1.31 0.19
CA GLY A 60 -4.68 -1.32 -0.17
C GLY A 60 -5.13 -2.54 -0.96
N SER A 61 -4.38 -3.65 -0.93
CA SER A 61 -4.81 -4.92 -1.55
C SER A 61 -5.91 -5.63 -0.77
N ILE A 62 -6.10 -5.27 0.49
CA ILE A 62 -7.18 -5.74 1.37
C ILE A 62 -8.17 -4.59 1.55
N LYS A 63 -9.47 -4.92 1.64
CA LYS A 63 -10.51 -3.91 1.86
C LYS A 63 -10.38 -3.30 3.25
N ASP A 64 -10.39 -1.98 3.32
CA ASP A 64 -10.25 -1.25 4.59
C ASP A 64 -11.44 -1.48 5.54
N ASP A 65 -12.64 -1.76 5.01
CA ASP A 65 -13.87 -2.02 5.80
C ASP A 65 -13.73 -3.16 6.83
N ILE A 66 -12.73 -4.02 6.66
CA ILE A 66 -12.47 -5.16 7.55
C ILE A 66 -11.24 -4.96 8.45
N LEU A 67 -10.60 -3.81 8.36
CA LEU A 67 -9.38 -3.49 9.07
C LEU A 67 -9.64 -2.40 10.13
N ASP A 68 -8.98 -2.51 11.27
CA ASP A 68 -8.83 -1.38 12.17
C ASP A 68 -7.83 -0.40 11.56
N VAL A 69 -8.32 0.74 11.10
CA VAL A 69 -7.50 1.73 10.40
C VAL A 69 -6.47 2.39 11.32
N GLU A 70 -6.78 2.53 12.60
CA GLU A 70 -5.84 3.09 13.59
C GLU A 70 -4.69 2.12 13.84
N GLU A 71 -4.99 0.84 14.04
CA GLU A 71 -3.98 -0.21 14.17
C GLU A 71 -3.14 -0.31 12.90
N LEU A 72 -3.76 -0.25 11.72
CA LEU A 72 -3.07 -0.26 10.44
C LEU A 72 -2.10 0.91 10.31
N ALA A 73 -2.53 2.12 10.66
CA ALA A 73 -1.71 3.32 10.59
C ALA A 73 -0.55 3.30 11.59
N MET A 74 -0.78 2.81 12.80
CA MET A 74 0.27 2.65 13.82
C MET A 74 1.35 1.65 13.38
N ASN A 75 0.93 0.51 12.82
CA ASN A 75 1.85 -0.50 12.29
C ASN A 75 2.64 0.03 11.09
N LEU A 76 1.97 0.78 10.20
CA LEU A 76 2.62 1.44 9.06
C LEU A 76 3.65 2.47 9.51
N LEU A 77 3.32 3.32 10.47
CA LEU A 77 4.26 4.30 11.05
C LEU A 77 5.46 3.61 11.66
N ASP A 78 5.25 2.52 12.40
CA ASP A 78 6.33 1.77 13.04
C ASP A 78 7.26 1.12 12.02
N GLU A 79 6.70 0.53 10.97
CA GLU A 79 7.47 -0.08 9.88
C GLU A 79 8.28 0.98 9.10
N VAL A 80 7.62 2.08 8.71
CA VAL A 80 8.29 3.09 7.88
C VAL A 80 9.32 3.89 8.69
N ARG A 81 9.04 4.28 9.94
CA ARG A 81 10.04 5.02 10.75
C ARG A 81 11.29 4.19 11.05
N ARG A 82 11.15 2.87 11.14
CA ARG A 82 12.28 1.95 11.37
C ARG A 82 13.22 1.89 10.18
N ASN A 83 12.66 1.89 8.97
CA ASN A 83 13.43 1.73 7.73
C ASN A 83 13.74 3.07 7.04
N TYR A 84 12.86 4.07 7.19
CA TYR A 84 12.91 5.35 6.50
C TYR A 84 12.54 6.52 7.45
N PRO A 85 13.25 6.69 8.58
CA PRO A 85 12.90 7.70 9.60
C PRO A 85 12.84 9.12 9.02
N ASP A 86 13.75 9.45 8.12
CA ASP A 86 13.85 10.79 7.52
C ASP A 86 12.61 11.15 6.70
N LEU A 87 12.00 10.18 6.01
CA LEU A 87 10.82 10.44 5.19
C LEU A 87 9.63 10.85 6.06
N VAL A 88 9.41 10.15 7.19
CA VAL A 88 8.35 10.48 8.14
C VAL A 88 8.63 11.82 8.82
N ALA A 89 9.87 12.02 9.28
CA ALA A 89 10.30 13.25 9.93
C ALA A 89 10.10 14.49 9.03
N GLN A 90 10.55 14.42 7.79
CA GLN A 90 10.41 15.51 6.81
C GLN A 90 8.95 15.79 6.46
N ARG A 91 8.16 14.73 6.22
CA ARG A 91 6.76 14.87 5.81
C ARG A 91 5.91 15.59 6.86
N TYR A 92 6.11 15.26 8.13
CA TYR A 92 5.31 15.78 9.24
C TYR A 92 6.06 16.82 10.08
N LYS A 93 7.30 17.19 9.70
CA LYS A 93 8.16 18.14 10.40
C LYS A 93 8.37 17.74 11.86
N LEU A 94 8.69 16.46 12.08
CA LEU A 94 8.93 15.89 13.39
C LEU A 94 10.41 16.07 13.79
N ASP A 95 10.64 16.34 15.07
CA ASP A 95 11.95 16.20 15.69
C ASP A 95 12.22 14.75 16.09
N ALA A 96 13.45 14.45 16.43
CA ALA A 96 13.89 13.09 16.77
C ALA A 96 13.16 12.54 18.01
N GLU A 97 12.84 13.39 18.98
CA GLU A 97 12.14 12.99 20.21
C GLU A 97 10.71 12.55 19.88
N THR A 98 9.98 13.35 19.09
CA THR A 98 8.63 13.01 18.64
C THR A 98 8.62 11.75 17.78
N LEU A 99 9.61 11.57 16.90
CA LEU A 99 9.70 10.39 16.04
C LEU A 99 9.95 9.10 16.85
N ALA A 100 10.58 9.19 18.00
CA ALA A 100 10.86 8.07 18.89
C ALA A 100 9.67 7.66 19.79
N LEU A 101 8.60 8.43 19.82
CA LEU A 101 7.42 8.13 20.64
C LEU A 101 6.79 6.78 20.27
N PRO A 102 6.06 6.14 21.20
CA PRO A 102 5.23 4.97 20.88
C PRO A 102 4.29 5.24 19.71
N PRO A 103 3.91 4.23 18.93
CA PRO A 103 3.12 4.43 17.70
C PRO A 103 1.83 5.23 17.87
N TYR A 104 1.12 5.03 18.98
CA TYR A 104 -0.10 5.78 19.28
C TYR A 104 0.18 7.26 19.57
N GLU A 105 1.18 7.55 20.40
CA GLU A 105 1.57 8.92 20.73
C GLU A 105 2.12 9.66 19.49
N LEU A 106 2.84 8.93 18.63
CA LEU A 106 3.30 9.46 17.35
C LEU A 106 2.13 9.81 16.42
N LEU A 107 1.11 8.93 16.34
CA LEU A 107 -0.12 9.19 15.60
C LEU A 107 -0.81 10.47 16.10
N GLU A 108 -0.95 10.62 17.43
CA GLU A 108 -1.52 11.82 18.03
C GLU A 108 -0.68 13.08 17.74
N ALA A 109 0.64 12.99 17.86
CA ALA A 109 1.54 14.10 17.59
C ALA A 109 1.41 14.58 16.12
N ILE A 110 1.31 13.65 15.17
CA ILE A 110 1.06 13.96 13.77
C ILE A 110 -0.32 14.60 13.59
N GLY A 111 -1.36 14.02 14.19
CA GLY A 111 -2.72 14.53 14.13
C GLY A 111 -2.82 15.96 14.66
N ARG A 112 -2.14 16.26 15.76
CA ARG A 112 -2.06 17.60 16.35
C ARG A 112 -1.35 18.59 15.43
N LYS A 113 -0.22 18.21 14.83
CA LYS A 113 0.51 19.03 13.85
C LYS A 113 -0.30 19.28 12.57
N ARG A 114 -1.18 18.36 12.20
CA ARG A 114 -2.08 18.49 11.03
C ARG A 114 -3.39 19.21 11.36
N GLY A 115 -3.62 19.56 12.63
CA GLY A 115 -4.84 20.23 13.07
C GLY A 115 -6.09 19.34 13.00
N LEU A 116 -5.91 18.01 13.08
CA LEU A 116 -6.99 17.04 13.07
C LEU A 116 -7.57 16.89 14.48
N LEU A 117 -8.26 17.94 14.94
CA LEU A 117 -8.80 18.00 16.28
C LEU A 117 -10.33 17.88 16.27
N VAL A 118 -10.86 17.26 17.30
CA VAL A 118 -12.30 17.24 17.62
C VAL A 118 -12.66 18.40 18.57
N ARG A 119 -13.96 18.56 18.82
CA ARG A 119 -14.44 19.51 19.82
C ARG A 119 -13.87 19.15 21.20
N GLY A 120 -13.14 20.08 21.83
CA GLY A 120 -12.43 19.81 23.09
C GLY A 120 -10.92 19.80 22.96
N GLY A 121 -10.37 19.83 21.73
CA GLY A 121 -8.92 19.93 21.48
C GLY A 121 -8.20 18.56 21.46
N GLU A 122 -8.93 17.47 21.58
CA GLU A 122 -8.39 16.14 21.41
C GLU A 122 -8.14 15.81 19.92
N VAL A 123 -7.19 14.93 19.64
CA VAL A 123 -6.89 14.50 18.27
C VAL A 123 -7.95 13.51 17.79
N ASN A 124 -8.43 13.70 16.57
CA ASN A 124 -9.21 12.70 15.87
C ASN A 124 -8.25 11.65 15.27
N THR A 125 -7.97 10.61 16.03
CA THR A 125 -7.00 9.57 15.68
C THR A 125 -7.44 8.76 14.48
N GLU A 126 -8.72 8.44 14.35
CA GLU A 126 -9.29 7.74 13.20
C GLU A 126 -9.06 8.55 11.89
N ARG A 127 -9.39 9.84 11.92
CA ARG A 127 -9.17 10.71 10.75
C ARG A 127 -7.69 10.88 10.43
N CYS A 128 -6.84 10.91 11.46
CA CYS A 128 -5.40 10.95 11.29
C CYS A 128 -4.89 9.65 10.65
N ALA A 129 -5.36 8.52 11.09
CA ALA A 129 -5.02 7.20 10.55
C ALA A 129 -5.39 7.07 9.08
N ILE A 130 -6.63 7.43 8.71
CA ILE A 130 -7.08 7.45 7.31
C ILE A 130 -6.16 8.34 6.47
N MET A 131 -5.89 9.57 6.92
CA MET A 131 -4.99 10.48 6.20
C MET A 131 -3.58 9.88 6.00
N LEU A 132 -3.03 9.23 7.01
CA LEU A 132 -1.69 8.61 6.94
C LEU A 132 -1.63 7.50 5.89
N VAL A 133 -2.60 6.59 5.93
CA VAL A 133 -2.70 5.47 4.99
C VAL A 133 -2.90 5.98 3.56
N ASP A 134 -3.78 6.96 3.35
CA ASP A 134 -3.99 7.58 2.05
C ASP A 134 -2.75 8.30 1.53
N GLU A 135 -2.03 9.02 2.38
CA GLU A 135 -0.79 9.71 2.00
C GLU A 135 0.32 8.71 1.62
N PHE A 136 0.41 7.59 2.33
CA PHE A 136 1.34 6.52 2.01
C PHE A 136 1.01 5.89 0.65
N ARG A 137 -0.24 5.48 0.43
CA ARG A 137 -0.71 4.90 -0.84
C ARG A 137 -0.55 5.85 -2.03
N ALA A 138 -0.71 7.15 -1.78
CA ALA A 138 -0.46 8.20 -2.77
C ALA A 138 1.03 8.56 -2.95
N CYS A 139 1.95 7.79 -2.36
CA CYS A 139 3.40 8.00 -2.41
C CYS A 139 3.86 9.40 -1.94
N LYS A 140 3.07 10.08 -1.10
CA LYS A 140 3.41 11.43 -0.60
C LYS A 140 4.56 11.44 0.42
N TRP A 141 4.90 10.30 0.97
CA TRP A 141 6.07 10.15 1.86
C TRP A 141 7.38 9.94 1.09
N GLY A 142 7.29 9.61 -0.20
CA GLY A 142 8.43 9.29 -1.05
C GLY A 142 8.40 7.85 -1.55
N ARG A 143 9.54 7.36 -2.04
CA ARG A 143 9.67 5.98 -2.53
C ARG A 143 10.05 5.07 -1.37
N ILE A 144 9.19 4.12 -1.07
CA ILE A 144 9.33 3.18 0.05
C ILE A 144 9.20 1.76 -0.49
N SER A 145 10.11 0.87 -0.08
CA SER A 145 9.98 -0.58 -0.24
C SER A 145 9.64 -1.18 1.11
N LEU A 146 8.55 -1.92 1.19
CA LEU A 146 8.13 -2.64 2.40
C LEU A 146 8.90 -3.94 2.59
N GLU A 147 9.44 -4.49 1.50
CA GLU A 147 10.22 -5.72 1.51
C GLU A 147 11.60 -5.46 0.94
N ARG A 148 12.59 -6.17 1.47
CA ARG A 148 13.95 -6.18 0.93
C ARG A 148 14.21 -7.54 0.28
N PRO A 149 14.99 -7.59 -0.82
CA PRO A 149 15.39 -8.86 -1.35
C PRO A 149 16.12 -9.67 -0.27
N PRO A 150 15.92 -10.99 -0.22
CA PRO A 150 16.61 -11.85 0.73
C PRO A 150 18.12 -11.67 0.59
N GLN A 151 18.81 -11.64 1.70
CA GLN A 151 20.27 -11.60 1.69
C GLN A 151 20.82 -12.95 1.20
N ARG A 152 22.04 -12.97 0.70
CA ARG A 152 22.64 -14.18 0.13
C ARG A 152 22.70 -15.35 1.11
N ASP A 153 22.79 -15.03 2.40
CA ASP A 153 22.81 -16.03 3.48
C ASP A 153 21.42 -16.62 3.73
N ASP A 154 20.34 -15.86 3.48
CA ASP A 154 18.97 -16.34 3.60
C ASP A 154 18.57 -17.28 2.45
N LEU A 155 19.31 -17.25 1.31
CA LEU A 155 19.05 -18.10 0.16
C LEU A 155 19.70 -19.49 0.29
N ALA A 156 20.60 -19.66 1.23
CA ALA A 156 21.25 -20.98 1.47
C ALA A 156 20.24 -22.01 2.02
N ASP A 157 19.30 -21.54 2.84
CA ASP A 157 18.27 -22.39 3.44
C ASP A 157 17.21 -22.90 2.44
N PHE A 158 17.04 -22.23 1.29
CA PHE A 158 16.11 -22.65 0.24
C PHE A 158 16.72 -23.66 -0.77
N ALA A 159 18.03 -23.82 -0.77
CA ALA A 159 18.71 -24.72 -1.70
C ALA A 159 18.71 -26.19 -1.24
N GLU A 160 18.31 -26.47 -0.01
CA GLU A 160 18.33 -27.82 0.58
C GLU A 160 16.96 -28.54 0.49
N GLU A 161 15.87 -27.86 0.06
CA GLU A 161 14.52 -28.47 -0.01
C GLU A 161 14.18 -29.11 -1.36
N ASP A 162 15.01 -28.94 -2.40
CA ASP A 162 14.70 -29.46 -3.75
C ASP A 162 15.34 -30.84 -4.07
N ASP A 163 15.93 -31.54 -3.10
CA ASP A 163 16.62 -32.85 -3.30
C ASP A 163 15.93 -34.05 -2.59
N GLU A 164 14.58 -34.01 -2.37
CA GLU A 164 13.81 -35.18 -1.95
C GLU A 164 12.73 -35.60 -2.94
#